data_b4324ae7f7a4bec303329cf0d4a47c77
#
_entry.id   b4324ae7f7a4bec303329cf0d4a47c77
#
_cell.length_a   1.000
_cell.length_b   1.000
_cell.length_c   1.000
_cell.angle_alpha   90.00
_cell.angle_beta   90.00
_cell.angle_gamma   90.00
#
_symmetry.space_group_name_H-M   'P 1'
#
loop_
_entity.id
_entity.type
_entity.pdbx_description
1 polymer ?
#
loop_
_entity_poly.entity_id
_entity_poly.type
_entity_poly.pdbx_seq_one_letter_code
_entity_poly.pdbx_strand_id
1 'polypeptide(L)'
;MENIDKYIQLLYKLVLKSYKKGEIPVGSIVIYNNKVIGKGYNTRQSSYNVCGHAEINAIKQAEKYIKDWRLDNCILISTLKPCNMCSSIIKESRINKVYYLYDQDGVKDNNYIKLDINNEYSQKINELFNNFFKNMRN
;
A
#
# COMPACT_ATOMS: atom_id res chain seq x y z
N MET A 1 7.87 -9.44 12.72
CA MET A 1 6.86 -9.96 11.79
C MET A 1 7.50 -11.03 10.92
N GLU A 2 6.94 -12.21 10.94
CA GLU A 2 7.39 -13.31 10.07
C GLU A 2 7.06 -13.00 8.61
N ASN A 3 7.84 -13.54 7.69
CA ASN A 3 7.65 -13.40 6.23
C ASN A 3 7.75 -11.96 5.69
N ILE A 4 8.35 -11.04 6.44
CA ILE A 4 8.41 -9.64 6.03
C ILE A 4 9.14 -9.47 4.67
N ASP A 5 10.21 -10.20 4.44
CA ASP A 5 10.95 -10.10 3.18
C ASP A 5 10.10 -10.53 1.98
N LYS A 6 9.27 -11.56 2.17
CA LYS A 6 8.32 -12.03 1.18
C LYS A 6 7.27 -10.97 0.85
N TYR A 7 6.78 -10.29 1.87
CA TYR A 7 5.80 -9.21 1.71
C TYR A 7 6.42 -8.02 0.98
N ILE A 8 7.66 -7.65 1.31
CA ILE A 8 8.35 -6.55 0.62
C ILE A 8 8.58 -6.90 -0.85
N GLN A 9 8.95 -8.14 -1.16
CA GLN A 9 9.09 -8.59 -2.55
C GLN A 9 7.76 -8.49 -3.31
N LEU A 10 6.66 -8.88 -2.70
CA LEU A 10 5.34 -8.74 -3.29
C LEU A 10 4.96 -7.27 -3.51
N LEU A 11 5.23 -6.42 -2.52
CA LEU A 11 5.00 -4.99 -2.64
C LEU A 11 5.79 -4.38 -3.79
N TYR A 12 7.04 -4.81 -3.98
CA TYR A 12 7.83 -4.35 -5.13
C TYR A 12 7.14 -4.69 -6.45
N LYS A 13 6.62 -5.91 -6.59
CA LYS A 13 5.90 -6.31 -7.81
C LYS A 13 4.68 -5.44 -8.08
N LEU A 14 3.95 -5.07 -7.03
CA LEU A 14 2.79 -4.19 -7.15
C LEU A 14 3.20 -2.77 -7.51
N VAL A 15 4.24 -2.25 -6.89
CA VAL A 15 4.81 -0.94 -7.20
C VAL A 15 5.26 -0.88 -8.66
N LEU A 16 5.90 -1.93 -9.15
CA LEU A 16 6.36 -2.02 -10.53
C LEU A 16 5.18 -1.96 -11.52
N LYS A 17 4.09 -2.65 -11.22
CA LYS A 17 2.86 -2.59 -12.03
C LYS A 17 2.30 -1.17 -12.11
N SER A 18 2.23 -0.50 -10.97
CA SER A 18 1.78 0.89 -10.87
C SER A 18 2.67 1.80 -11.70
N TYR A 19 3.98 1.67 -11.55
CA TYR A 19 4.97 2.47 -12.28
C TYR A 19 4.83 2.30 -13.79
N LYS A 20 4.70 1.06 -14.27
CA LYS A 20 4.56 0.77 -15.71
C LYS A 20 3.30 1.34 -16.31
N LYS A 21 2.26 1.57 -15.51
CA LYS A 21 1.01 2.19 -15.94
C LYS A 21 1.03 3.72 -15.88
N GLY A 22 2.15 4.33 -15.51
CA GLY A 22 2.25 5.78 -15.36
C GLY A 22 1.57 6.34 -14.13
N GLU A 23 1.26 5.48 -13.16
CA GLU A 23 0.69 5.88 -11.87
C GLU A 23 1.78 6.22 -10.87
N ILE A 24 1.45 6.98 -9.81
CA ILE A 24 2.35 7.12 -8.68
C ILE A 24 2.61 5.73 -8.12
N PRO A 25 3.89 5.28 -8.03
CA PRO A 25 4.20 3.87 -7.75
C PRO A 25 4.04 3.53 -6.26
N VAL A 26 2.86 3.11 -5.90
CA VAL A 26 2.51 2.68 -4.55
C VAL A 26 1.87 1.30 -4.61
N GLY A 27 2.23 0.45 -3.66
CA GLY A 27 1.65 -0.87 -3.49
C GLY A 27 1.19 -1.09 -2.06
N SER A 28 0.15 -1.88 -1.90
CA SER A 28 -0.40 -2.23 -0.58
C SER A 28 -0.90 -3.67 -0.56
N ILE A 29 -0.79 -4.31 0.60
CA ILE A 29 -1.32 -5.65 0.82
C ILE A 29 -2.10 -5.70 2.12
N VAL A 30 -3.11 -6.57 2.15
CA VAL A 30 -3.87 -6.88 3.37
C VAL A 30 -3.61 -8.34 3.72
N ILE A 31 -3.26 -8.59 4.98
CA ILE A 31 -2.86 -9.90 5.48
C ILE A 31 -3.84 -10.34 6.57
N TYR A 32 -4.29 -11.58 6.48
CA TYR A 32 -5.12 -12.22 7.49
C TYR A 32 -4.59 -13.62 7.76
N ASN A 33 -4.31 -13.95 9.03
CA ASN A 33 -3.73 -15.25 9.42
C ASN A 33 -2.51 -15.64 8.57
N ASN A 34 -1.56 -14.72 8.45
CA ASN A 34 -0.32 -14.89 7.68
C ASN A 34 -0.52 -15.13 6.18
N LYS A 35 -1.74 -14.88 5.68
CA LYS A 35 -2.06 -15.02 4.25
C LYS A 35 -2.40 -13.67 3.66
N VAL A 36 -1.84 -13.37 2.49
CA VAL A 36 -2.19 -12.16 1.73
C VAL A 36 -3.55 -12.38 1.09
N ILE A 37 -4.55 -11.62 1.52
CA ILE A 37 -5.92 -11.71 1.03
C ILE A 37 -6.33 -10.52 0.16
N GLY A 38 -5.52 -9.45 0.15
CA GLY A 38 -5.76 -8.28 -0.67
C GLY A 38 -4.45 -7.72 -1.18
N LYS A 39 -4.42 -7.36 -2.47
CA LYS A 39 -3.27 -6.74 -3.14
C LYS A 39 -3.79 -5.55 -3.93
N GLY A 40 -3.09 -4.43 -3.86
CA GLY A 40 -3.48 -3.24 -4.60
C GLY A 40 -2.28 -2.40 -4.99
N TYR A 41 -2.44 -1.68 -6.08
CA TYR A 41 -1.51 -0.65 -6.51
C TYR A 41 -2.32 0.52 -7.07
N ASN A 42 -1.69 1.69 -7.20
CA ASN A 42 -2.39 2.88 -7.68
C ASN A 42 -2.90 2.68 -9.10
N THR A 43 -4.19 3.00 -9.31
CA THR A 43 -4.88 2.92 -10.59
C THR A 43 -5.71 4.18 -10.85
N ARG A 44 -5.40 5.28 -10.19
CA ARG A 44 -6.21 6.50 -10.18
C ARG A 44 -6.44 7.06 -11.57
N GLN A 45 -5.39 7.14 -12.38
CA GLN A 45 -5.47 7.66 -13.75
C GLN A 45 -6.00 6.61 -14.72
N SER A 46 -5.50 5.38 -14.65
CA SER A 46 -5.89 4.31 -15.56
C SER A 46 -7.34 3.89 -15.41
N SER A 47 -7.90 4.00 -14.20
CA SER A 47 -9.31 3.66 -13.94
C SER A 47 -10.24 4.86 -13.86
N TYR A 48 -9.72 6.08 -14.08
CA TYR A 48 -10.49 7.33 -13.98
C TYR A 48 -11.23 7.43 -12.63
N ASN A 49 -10.53 7.11 -11.54
CA ASN A 49 -11.16 6.97 -10.24
C ASN A 49 -10.28 7.60 -9.15
N VAL A 50 -10.78 8.65 -8.51
CA VAL A 50 -10.06 9.33 -7.43
C VAL A 50 -9.75 8.37 -6.27
N CYS A 51 -10.58 7.34 -6.08
CA CYS A 51 -10.37 6.32 -5.05
C CYS A 51 -9.41 5.20 -5.48
N GLY A 52 -8.77 5.32 -6.65
CA GLY A 52 -7.84 4.30 -7.17
C GLY A 52 -6.48 4.32 -6.49
N HIS A 53 -6.45 4.38 -5.16
CA HIS A 53 -5.25 4.27 -4.36
C HIS A 53 -4.96 2.81 -4.02
N ALA A 54 -3.68 2.47 -3.87
CA ALA A 54 -3.23 1.12 -3.58
C ALA A 54 -3.95 0.52 -2.38
N GLU A 55 -4.09 1.29 -1.30
CA GLU A 55 -4.70 0.83 -0.05
C GLU A 55 -6.17 0.48 -0.25
N ILE A 56 -6.92 1.33 -0.96
CA ILE A 56 -8.35 1.11 -1.22
C ILE A 56 -8.53 -0.12 -2.11
N ASN A 57 -7.69 -0.28 -3.14
CA ASN A 57 -7.75 -1.44 -4.03
C ASN A 57 -7.46 -2.74 -3.27
N ALA A 58 -6.48 -2.72 -2.36
CA ALA A 58 -6.16 -3.88 -1.52
C ALA A 58 -7.31 -4.22 -0.57
N ILE A 59 -7.91 -3.21 0.06
CA ILE A 59 -9.05 -3.38 0.97
C ILE A 59 -10.24 -3.99 0.23
N LYS A 60 -10.57 -3.48 -0.96
CA LYS A 60 -11.67 -4.03 -1.76
C LYS A 60 -11.49 -5.51 -2.05
N GLN A 61 -10.27 -5.91 -2.42
CA GLN A 61 -9.99 -7.32 -2.69
C GLN A 61 -10.11 -8.17 -1.42
N ALA A 62 -9.61 -7.67 -0.30
CA ALA A 62 -9.69 -8.36 0.99
C ALA A 62 -11.15 -8.55 1.43
N GLU A 63 -11.98 -7.52 1.26
CA GLU A 63 -13.40 -7.58 1.60
C GLU A 63 -14.13 -8.64 0.78
N LYS A 64 -13.83 -8.75 -0.50
CA LYS A 64 -14.39 -9.79 -1.36
C LYS A 64 -13.95 -11.20 -0.93
N TYR A 65 -12.71 -11.33 -0.50
CA TYR A 65 -12.19 -12.61 -0.03
C TYR A 65 -12.90 -13.06 1.25
N ILE A 66 -13.03 -12.17 2.22
CA ILE A 66 -13.67 -12.46 3.52
C ILE A 66 -15.20 -12.49 3.38
N LYS A 67 -15.74 -11.78 2.37
CA LYS A 67 -17.19 -11.58 2.17
C LYS A 67 -17.79 -10.79 3.34
N ASP A 68 -17.07 -9.77 3.80
CA ASP A 68 -17.50 -8.84 4.84
C ASP A 68 -16.74 -7.54 4.63
N TRP A 69 -17.38 -6.41 4.95
CA TRP A 69 -16.70 -5.11 4.92
C TRP A 69 -15.77 -4.90 6.10
N ARG A 70 -15.95 -5.68 7.17
CA ARG A 70 -15.14 -5.59 8.38
C ARG A 70 -13.90 -6.44 8.22
N LEU A 71 -12.76 -5.81 8.38
CA LEU A 71 -11.45 -6.46 8.25
C LEU A 71 -10.76 -6.53 9.62
N ASP A 72 -11.53 -6.97 10.63
CA ASP A 72 -10.99 -7.21 11.96
C ASP A 72 -9.87 -8.26 11.89
N ASN A 73 -8.84 -8.06 12.69
CA ASN A 73 -7.66 -8.95 12.75
C ASN A 73 -6.83 -8.98 11.46
N CYS A 74 -7.08 -8.06 10.53
CA CYS A 74 -6.25 -7.91 9.34
C CYS A 74 -5.14 -6.89 9.56
N ILE A 75 -4.05 -7.06 8.83
CA ILE A 75 -2.90 -6.15 8.82
C ILE A 75 -2.81 -5.54 7.43
N LEU A 76 -2.60 -4.22 7.36
CA LEU A 76 -2.30 -3.53 6.12
C LEU A 76 -0.82 -3.16 6.09
N ILE A 77 -0.14 -3.45 4.99
CA ILE A 77 1.22 -2.95 4.75
C ILE A 77 1.18 -2.16 3.44
N SER A 78 1.61 -0.90 3.50
CA SER A 78 1.70 -0.02 2.33
C SER A 78 3.13 0.47 2.15
N THR A 79 3.55 0.67 0.91
CA THR A 79 4.90 1.20 0.65
C THR A 79 5.02 2.66 1.06
N LEU A 80 3.95 3.43 0.86
CA LEU A 80 3.87 4.82 1.28
C LEU A 80 2.89 4.94 2.44
N LYS A 81 3.19 5.79 3.42
CA LYS A 81 2.26 6.05 4.52
C LYS A 81 0.90 6.46 3.95
N PRO A 82 -0.21 5.79 4.35
CA PRO A 82 -1.53 6.11 3.80
C PRO A 82 -1.92 7.57 3.99
N CYS A 83 -2.49 8.17 2.94
CA CYS A 83 -2.97 9.55 3.00
C CYS A 83 -4.20 9.66 3.91
N ASN A 84 -4.67 10.89 4.15
CA ASN A 84 -5.80 11.13 5.05
C ASN A 84 -7.08 10.45 4.57
N MET A 85 -7.34 10.43 3.26
CA MET A 85 -8.50 9.73 2.69
C MET A 85 -8.41 8.23 2.94
N CYS A 86 -7.28 7.62 2.62
CA CYS A 86 -7.07 6.18 2.85
C CYS A 86 -7.12 5.84 4.34
N SER A 87 -6.57 6.70 5.19
CA SER A 87 -6.63 6.50 6.64
C SER A 87 -8.05 6.46 7.17
N SER A 88 -8.94 7.29 6.64
CA SER A 88 -10.35 7.26 7.02
C SER A 88 -11.01 5.93 6.62
N ILE A 89 -10.73 5.45 5.42
CA ILE A 89 -11.26 4.17 4.93
C ILE A 89 -10.70 3.00 5.73
N ILE A 90 -9.40 3.02 6.03
CA ILE A 90 -8.74 2.00 6.86
C ILE A 90 -9.43 1.90 8.22
N LYS A 91 -9.69 3.04 8.85
CA LYS A 91 -10.37 3.10 10.14
C LYS A 91 -11.78 2.53 10.05
N GLU A 92 -12.53 2.94 9.04
CA GLU A 92 -13.92 2.48 8.85
C GLU A 92 -13.98 0.98 8.55
N SER A 93 -12.98 0.42 7.88
CA SER A 93 -12.89 -1.01 7.62
C SER A 93 -12.44 -1.83 8.84
N ARG A 94 -12.09 -1.16 9.94
CA ARG A 94 -11.68 -1.76 11.21
C ARG A 94 -10.31 -2.47 11.19
N ILE A 95 -9.47 -2.12 10.22
CA ILE A 95 -8.06 -2.52 10.26
C ILE A 95 -7.38 -1.69 11.35
N ASN A 96 -6.78 -2.35 12.34
CA ASN A 96 -6.15 -1.65 13.45
C ASN A 96 -4.62 -1.73 13.46
N LYS A 97 -4.02 -2.54 12.59
CA LYS A 97 -2.55 -2.63 12.44
C LYS A 97 -2.15 -2.23 11.04
N VAL A 98 -1.39 -1.14 10.93
CA VAL A 98 -0.92 -0.60 9.66
C VAL A 98 0.58 -0.38 9.74
N TYR A 99 1.29 -0.91 8.74
CA TYR A 99 2.73 -0.71 8.59
C TYR A 99 3.00 -0.02 7.26
N TYR A 100 4.08 0.76 7.19
CA TYR A 100 4.48 1.42 5.95
C TYR A 100 6.00 1.52 5.88
N LEU A 101 6.52 1.75 4.65
CA LEU A 101 7.96 1.85 4.41
C LEU A 101 8.45 3.30 4.38
N TYR A 102 7.73 4.20 3.73
CA TYR A 102 8.17 5.58 3.51
C TYR A 102 7.12 6.58 3.96
N ASP A 103 7.59 7.67 4.57
CA ASP A 103 6.74 8.75 5.05
C ASP A 103 6.15 9.55 3.89
N GLN A 104 5.03 10.21 4.17
CA GLN A 104 4.38 11.14 3.27
C GLN A 104 4.05 12.42 4.05
N ASP A 105 4.40 13.57 3.47
CA ASP A 105 4.12 14.87 4.08
C ASP A 105 2.63 15.19 4.08
N GLY A 106 2.20 16.00 5.07
CA GLY A 106 0.81 16.47 5.14
C GLY A 106 -0.19 15.43 5.63
N VAL A 107 0.27 14.28 6.08
CA VAL A 107 -0.60 13.23 6.63
C VAL A 107 -0.68 13.39 8.14
N LYS A 108 -1.91 13.26 8.68
CA LYS A 108 -2.13 13.29 10.13
C LYS A 108 -1.36 12.18 10.81
N ASP A 109 -0.91 12.44 12.04
CA ASP A 109 -0.28 11.41 12.85
C ASP A 109 -1.30 10.33 13.19
N ASN A 110 -0.95 9.09 12.88
CA ASN A 110 -1.73 7.90 13.17
C ASN A 110 -0.83 6.91 13.92
N ASN A 111 -1.40 5.96 14.60
CA ASN A 111 -0.63 4.92 15.29
C ASN A 111 -0.05 3.88 14.31
N TYR A 112 0.32 4.32 13.11
CA TYR A 112 0.94 3.46 12.11
C TYR A 112 2.42 3.25 12.42
N ILE A 113 2.92 2.09 12.08
CA ILE A 113 4.28 1.69 12.39
C ILE A 113 5.13 1.74 11.13
N LYS A 114 6.17 2.56 11.16
CA LYS A 114 7.15 2.59 10.07
C LYS A 114 8.06 1.37 10.18
N LEU A 115 8.19 0.63 9.08
CA LEU A 115 9.10 -0.50 9.00
C LEU A 115 10.50 -0.01 8.63
N ASP A 116 11.49 -0.37 9.45
CA ASP A 116 12.89 -0.06 9.18
C ASP A 116 13.50 -1.24 8.43
N ILE A 117 13.27 -1.30 7.12
CA ILE A 117 13.73 -2.38 6.26
C ILE A 117 14.57 -1.79 5.14
N ASN A 118 15.81 -2.27 5.03
CA ASN A 118 16.74 -1.85 3.98
C ASN A 118 17.28 -3.10 3.29
N ASN A 119 16.55 -3.59 2.30
CA ASN A 119 16.95 -4.73 1.49
C ASN A 119 16.88 -4.36 0.00
N GLU A 120 17.18 -5.32 -0.86
CA GLU A 120 17.18 -5.13 -2.32
C GLU A 120 15.83 -4.59 -2.82
N TYR A 121 14.73 -5.18 -2.35
CA TYR A 121 13.39 -4.81 -2.84
C TYR A 121 12.91 -3.46 -2.30
N SER A 122 13.20 -3.15 -1.05
CA SER A 122 12.85 -1.83 -0.51
C SER A 122 13.60 -0.71 -1.22
N GLN A 123 14.87 -0.96 -1.58
CA GLN A 123 15.67 -0.01 -2.36
C GLN A 123 15.09 0.18 -3.75
N LYS A 124 14.68 -0.89 -4.44
CA LYS A 124 14.04 -0.82 -5.76
C LYS A 124 12.70 -0.06 -5.71
N ILE A 125 11.91 -0.28 -4.66
CA ILE A 125 10.66 0.46 -4.44
C ILE A 125 10.95 1.97 -4.35
N ASN A 126 11.94 2.34 -3.55
CA ASN A 126 12.33 3.73 -3.39
C ASN A 126 12.83 4.35 -4.69
N GLU A 127 13.62 3.62 -5.46
CA GLU A 127 14.11 4.07 -6.76
C GLU A 127 12.98 4.37 -7.74
N LEU A 128 12.00 3.48 -7.82
CA LEU A 128 10.84 3.68 -8.71
C LEU A 128 10.05 4.92 -8.31
N PHE A 129 9.84 5.12 -7.02
CA PHE A 129 9.14 6.31 -6.51
C PHE A 129 9.89 7.58 -6.88
N ASN A 130 11.19 7.63 -6.64
CA ASN A 130 12.02 8.79 -6.96
C ASN A 130 12.08 9.04 -8.46
N ASN A 131 12.23 8.00 -9.27
CA ASN A 131 12.28 8.11 -10.72
C ASN A 131 10.99 8.66 -11.30
N PHE A 132 9.84 8.26 -10.77
CA PHE A 132 8.54 8.77 -11.21
C PHE A 132 8.48 10.29 -11.08
N PHE A 133 8.82 10.83 -9.91
CA PHE A 133 8.77 12.27 -9.68
C PHE A 133 9.87 13.03 -10.41
N LYS A 134 11.04 12.44 -10.58
CA LYS A 134 12.12 13.04 -11.37
C LYS A 134 11.70 13.21 -12.83
N ASN A 135 11.06 12.21 -13.42
CA ASN A 135 10.61 12.27 -14.82
C ASN A 135 9.49 13.28 -15.01
N MET A 136 8.63 13.48 -14.01
CA MET A 136 7.57 14.49 -14.09
C MET A 136 8.09 15.92 -14.06
N ARG A 137 9.28 16.16 -13.51
CA ARG A 137 9.87 17.49 -13.42
C ARG A 137 10.59 17.95 -14.71
N ASN A 138 10.79 17.01 -15.61
CA ASN A 138 11.45 17.29 -16.89
C ASN A 138 10.38 17.56 -17.98
#